data_bc289ff9b291bfa4bf169491d5692c45
#
_entry.id   bc289ff9b291bfa4bf169491d5692c45
#
_cell.length_a   1.000
_cell.length_b   1.000
_cell.length_c   1.000
_cell.angle_alpha   90.00
_cell.angle_beta   90.00
_cell.angle_gamma   90.00
#
_symmetry.space_group_name_H-M   'P 1'
#
loop_
_entity.id
_entity.type
_entity.pdbx_description
1 polymer ?
#
loop_
_entity_poly.entity_id
_entity_poly.type
_entity_poly.pdbx_seq_one_letter_code
_entity_poly.pdbx_strand_id
1 'polypeptide(L)'
;TTTRSSDEPIIHSEPQSSGAILPTHTNTKSAMGLSLTWNEDSPRARLLAPGTVRPKQKDTRGSKLSKYAEAMPSVQPPMPLFEQVKLAFQNDTYMIMLYTILSIITRLYRIGANDHVVWDEAHFGKFGSYYIRHLFYFDVHPPIGKILVAVAGWLSGFDGNFEFESGDQYPRQVPFVSMRIIMSLYGIAMVPIAYMTAQSLNWNWRSKHLFAIMILLDNGLLTISRFILLDSMLLVFTVSTVLGLVRFHRMQKQPFTFWWWFWLMYTGVSLGCVTGVKLVGLFVTALVGLYTIEDLWNKLGDLKMPVRTYLRHWCARITALIMVPVAIYVIGFKLHFMILYKSGSGDAQMSSLFQSHLEGSDLSNFPLEVAYGSKVTLKNQAYGGGLLHSHIQTYPGGSEEHQVTCYHHKDDNNNFIITPIYEEPQLPSPDAQDTTPPRMLRNGDVVRLVHEQLNTNLRSQATPGFISKDKYEVSSRPMDKGQDSSEYWVVEVLKDVNYGPGKSGMPIRTLS
;
A
#
# COMPACT_ATOMS: atom_id res chain seq x y z
N THR A 1 1.60 48.06 -26.87
CA THR A 1 0.49 48.87 -26.35
C THR A 1 -0.05 48.27 -25.06
N THR A 2 0.17 49.04 -23.98
CA THR A 2 -0.56 49.16 -22.70
C THR A 2 -0.71 47.90 -21.81
N THR A 3 0.15 47.75 -20.84
CA THR A 3 0.09 47.99 -19.38
C THR A 3 -1.27 47.80 -18.68
N ARG A 4 -1.31 46.90 -17.70
CA ARG A 4 -1.83 47.22 -16.34
C ARG A 4 -1.41 46.18 -15.31
N SER A 5 -0.71 46.68 -14.31
CA SER A 5 -0.41 46.09 -13.02
C SER A 5 -1.65 46.04 -12.13
N SER A 6 -1.75 45.07 -11.22
CA SER A 6 -2.44 45.26 -9.96
C SER A 6 -1.77 44.41 -8.88
N ASP A 7 -1.10 45.13 -7.98
CA ASP A 7 -0.63 44.69 -6.67
C ASP A 7 -1.82 44.41 -5.76
N GLU A 8 -1.77 43.34 -4.98
CA GLU A 8 -2.50 43.24 -3.71
C GLU A 8 -1.61 42.62 -2.63
N PRO A 9 -1.70 43.11 -1.39
CA PRO A 9 -0.71 42.86 -0.35
C PRO A 9 -1.05 41.65 0.53
N ILE A 10 0.01 40.98 0.96
CA ILE A 10 0.02 39.91 1.96
C ILE A 10 -0.24 40.52 3.35
N ILE A 11 -1.27 40.05 4.04
CA ILE A 11 -1.52 40.34 5.45
C ILE A 11 -0.96 39.22 6.31
N HIS A 12 0.07 39.55 7.09
CA HIS A 12 0.54 38.78 8.24
C HIS A 12 -0.36 39.04 9.46
N SER A 13 -0.75 38.00 10.18
CA SER A 13 -1.22 38.11 11.55
C SER A 13 -0.60 37.03 12.42
N GLU A 14 0.28 37.46 13.32
CA GLU A 14 0.79 36.70 14.45
C GLU A 14 -0.26 36.60 15.58
N PRO A 15 -0.19 35.58 16.46
CA PRO A 15 -1.14 35.39 17.56
C PRO A 15 -0.64 36.05 18.87
N GLN A 16 -1.54 36.83 19.50
CA GLN A 16 -1.35 37.32 20.85
C GLN A 16 -1.84 36.34 21.91
N SER A 17 -1.03 36.20 22.94
CA SER A 17 -1.27 35.53 24.22
C SER A 17 -2.05 36.40 25.19
N SER A 18 -3.00 35.82 25.92
CA SER A 18 -3.40 36.20 27.32
C SER A 18 -4.49 35.22 27.77
N GLY A 19 -4.31 34.45 28.85
CA GLY A 19 -4.44 34.91 30.22
C GLY A 19 -5.60 34.18 30.87
N ALA A 20 -5.29 33.37 31.86
CA ALA A 20 -6.10 32.54 32.74
C ALA A 20 -7.49 33.08 33.17
N ILE A 21 -8.42 32.15 33.44
CA ILE A 21 -9.25 32.05 34.66
C ILE A 21 -9.94 30.67 34.66
N LEU A 22 -9.73 29.88 35.71
CA LEU A 22 -10.56 28.73 36.09
C LEU A 22 -11.88 29.22 36.76
N PRO A 23 -12.97 28.46 36.59
CA PRO A 23 -13.65 27.94 37.79
C PRO A 23 -14.08 26.45 37.66
N THR A 24 -13.88 25.83 38.78
CA THR A 24 -14.48 24.70 39.49
C THR A 24 -15.75 24.01 38.94
N HIS A 25 -15.63 22.66 38.96
CA HIS A 25 -16.68 21.64 39.19
C HIS A 25 -18.06 21.73 38.57
N THR A 26 -18.33 20.79 37.66
CA THR A 26 -19.52 19.92 37.83
C THR A 26 -19.25 18.58 37.13
N ASN A 27 -19.53 17.49 37.86
CA ASN A 27 -19.58 16.10 37.42
C ASN A 27 -20.57 15.93 36.28
N THR A 28 -20.12 15.40 35.13
CA THR A 28 -20.97 14.57 34.28
C THR A 28 -20.12 13.45 33.70
N LYS A 29 -20.30 12.27 34.28
CA LYS A 29 -19.89 10.98 33.72
C LYS A 29 -20.64 10.79 32.42
N SER A 30 -19.95 10.77 31.30
CA SER A 30 -20.40 10.13 30.07
C SER A 30 -19.23 9.37 29.52
N ALA A 31 -19.04 8.19 30.09
CA ALA A 31 -18.22 7.14 29.49
C ALA A 31 -19.05 6.49 28.41
N MET A 32 -18.70 6.73 27.15
CA MET A 32 -19.18 5.93 26.02
C MET A 32 -18.38 4.62 26.04
N GLY A 33 -18.71 3.77 27.02
CA GLY A 33 -18.29 2.38 27.06
C GLY A 33 -19.21 1.59 26.12
N LEU A 34 -18.72 1.21 24.96
CA LEU A 34 -19.31 0.11 24.19
C LEU A 34 -19.05 -1.20 24.94
N SER A 35 -19.81 -1.43 26.02
CA SER A 35 -19.92 -2.74 26.61
C SER A 35 -20.86 -3.57 25.74
N LEU A 36 -20.31 -4.43 24.92
CA LEU A 36 -21.05 -5.55 24.31
C LEU A 36 -21.42 -6.56 25.41
N THR A 37 -22.43 -6.24 26.19
CA THR A 37 -23.05 -7.23 27.10
C THR A 37 -23.93 -8.15 26.26
N TRP A 38 -23.48 -9.36 26.07
CA TRP A 38 -24.27 -10.45 25.50
C TRP A 38 -25.26 -10.92 26.54
N ASN A 39 -26.54 -10.79 26.22
CA ASN A 39 -27.62 -11.27 27.05
C ASN A 39 -27.68 -12.81 26.99
N GLU A 40 -27.42 -13.47 28.10
CA GLU A 40 -27.45 -14.94 28.27
C GLU A 40 -28.88 -15.51 28.51
N ASP A 41 -29.88 -15.02 27.83
CA ASP A 41 -31.21 -15.64 27.90
C ASP A 41 -31.54 -16.41 26.62
N SER A 42 -31.04 -17.64 26.57
CA SER A 42 -31.51 -18.67 25.65
C SER A 42 -32.46 -19.63 26.39
N PRO A 43 -33.69 -19.83 25.92
CA PRO A 43 -34.67 -20.73 26.58
C PRO A 43 -34.38 -22.17 26.20
N ARG A 44 -33.47 -22.82 26.92
CA ARG A 44 -33.28 -24.27 26.91
C ARG A 44 -32.86 -24.76 28.28
N ALA A 45 -33.79 -24.83 29.21
CA ALA A 45 -33.71 -25.72 30.37
C ALA A 45 -35.02 -25.70 31.18
N ARG A 46 -36.04 -26.35 30.70
CA ARG A 46 -37.09 -26.88 31.59
C ARG A 46 -37.55 -28.23 31.05
N LEU A 47 -36.86 -29.24 31.44
CA LEU A 47 -37.38 -30.62 31.46
C LEU A 47 -36.77 -31.32 32.68
N LEU A 48 -37.68 -31.92 33.47
CA LEU A 48 -37.47 -32.91 34.51
C LEU A 48 -37.51 -32.41 35.95
N ALA A 49 -38.70 -32.60 36.51
CA ALA A 49 -38.86 -33.20 37.83
C ALA A 49 -40.13 -34.07 37.87
N PRO A 50 -40.09 -35.29 38.42
CA PRO A 50 -41.20 -36.25 38.34
C PRO A 50 -42.13 -36.14 39.54
N GLY A 51 -43.41 -36.00 39.25
CA GLY A 51 -44.49 -36.15 40.27
C GLY A 51 -45.30 -37.39 39.99
N THR A 52 -45.12 -38.38 40.81
CA THR A 52 -45.92 -39.62 40.94
C THR A 52 -47.35 -39.34 41.37
N VAL A 53 -48.34 -39.77 40.59
CA VAL A 53 -49.63 -40.25 41.13
C VAL A 53 -50.21 -41.30 40.18
N ARG A 54 -50.34 -42.53 40.65
CA ARG A 54 -51.31 -43.53 40.12
C ARG A 54 -52.70 -43.15 40.60
N PRO A 55 -53.76 -43.34 39.80
CA PRO A 55 -54.63 -44.47 40.05
C PRO A 55 -55.49 -45.06 38.90
N LYS A 56 -55.93 -46.26 39.15
CA LYS A 56 -57.18 -46.93 38.77
C LYS A 56 -57.49 -47.27 37.32
N GLN A 57 -57.37 -48.50 37.13
CA GLN A 57 -57.95 -49.45 36.21
C GLN A 57 -59.49 -49.45 36.22
N LYS A 58 -60.10 -49.45 35.03
CA LYS A 58 -61.34 -50.14 34.62
C LYS A 58 -61.66 -49.74 33.18
N ASP A 59 -61.90 -50.55 32.34
CA ASP A 59 -62.64 -51.60 31.89
C ASP A 59 -62.65 -51.76 30.38
N THR A 60 -62.49 -52.90 29.97
CA THR A 60 -62.52 -53.61 28.73
C THR A 60 -63.78 -53.42 27.86
N ARG A 61 -63.52 -53.61 26.51
CA ARG A 61 -64.46 -53.91 25.44
C ARG A 61 -65.06 -52.72 24.68
N GLY A 62 -64.49 -52.46 23.57
CA GLY A 62 -65.06 -51.59 22.52
C GLY A 62 -64.15 -51.41 21.31
N SER A 63 -64.41 -52.24 20.32
CA SER A 63 -64.12 -52.04 18.92
C SER A 63 -62.64 -51.96 18.40
N LYS A 64 -62.30 -53.05 17.74
CA LYS A 64 -61.13 -53.16 16.84
C LYS A 64 -61.18 -52.20 15.63
N LEU A 65 -62.15 -51.33 15.56
CA LEU A 65 -62.28 -50.32 14.46
C LEU A 65 -61.58 -48.98 14.74
N SER A 66 -61.23 -48.69 16.03
CA SER A 66 -60.54 -47.47 16.38
C SER A 66 -59.05 -47.47 16.04
N LYS A 67 -58.44 -48.65 15.87
CA LYS A 67 -56.99 -48.77 15.57
C LYS A 67 -56.57 -48.45 14.12
N TYR A 68 -57.50 -48.38 13.20
CA TYR A 68 -57.20 -48.01 11.81
C TYR A 68 -57.43 -46.55 11.50
N ALA A 69 -58.07 -45.80 12.39
CA ALA A 69 -58.26 -44.32 12.18
C ALA A 69 -57.11 -43.48 12.68
N GLU A 70 -56.19 -44.05 13.52
CA GLU A 70 -55.01 -43.32 14.04
C GLU A 70 -53.74 -43.43 13.14
N ALA A 71 -53.83 -44.18 12.02
CA ALA A 71 -52.68 -44.44 11.15
C ALA A 71 -52.69 -43.66 9.82
N MET A 72 -53.60 -42.71 9.63
CA MET A 72 -53.42 -41.78 8.51
C MET A 72 -52.52 -40.63 8.97
N PRO A 73 -51.36 -40.41 8.29
CA PRO A 73 -50.59 -39.22 8.57
C PRO A 73 -51.53 -38.03 8.28
N SER A 74 -51.78 -37.23 9.32
CA SER A 74 -52.50 -35.97 9.15
C SER A 74 -51.77 -35.18 8.09
N VAL A 75 -52.32 -35.06 6.88
CA VAL A 75 -51.84 -34.18 5.86
C VAL A 75 -52.01 -32.78 6.44
N GLN A 76 -50.93 -32.26 7.00
CA GLN A 76 -50.92 -30.87 7.47
C GLN A 76 -51.28 -29.98 6.28
N PRO A 77 -52.19 -29.03 6.42
CA PRO A 77 -52.50 -28.08 5.33
C PRO A 77 -51.20 -27.41 4.86
N PRO A 78 -51.04 -27.19 3.55
CA PRO A 78 -49.86 -26.56 3.04
C PRO A 78 -49.67 -25.23 3.75
N MET A 79 -48.43 -24.99 4.22
CA MET A 79 -48.06 -23.79 4.97
C MET A 79 -48.48 -22.54 4.14
N PRO A 80 -49.11 -21.53 4.73
CA PRO A 80 -49.49 -20.30 4.03
C PRO A 80 -48.28 -19.70 3.32
N LEU A 81 -48.48 -19.20 2.10
CA LEU A 81 -47.41 -18.61 1.29
C LEU A 81 -46.59 -17.57 2.04
N PHE A 82 -47.22 -16.75 2.90
CA PHE A 82 -46.56 -15.78 3.75
C PHE A 82 -45.53 -16.41 4.71
N GLU A 83 -45.88 -17.51 5.36
CA GLU A 83 -44.96 -18.21 6.27
C GLU A 83 -43.83 -18.93 5.51
N GLN A 84 -44.09 -19.46 4.31
CA GLN A 84 -43.06 -20.04 3.44
C GLN A 84 -42.04 -18.97 3.03
N VAL A 85 -42.53 -17.79 2.61
CA VAL A 85 -41.68 -16.63 2.24
C VAL A 85 -40.87 -16.19 3.45
N LYS A 86 -41.49 -16.04 4.63
CA LYS A 86 -40.81 -15.65 5.86
C LYS A 86 -39.68 -16.62 6.24
N LEU A 87 -39.93 -17.94 6.13
CA LEU A 87 -38.92 -18.98 6.38
C LEU A 87 -37.77 -18.89 5.35
N ALA A 88 -38.08 -18.65 4.08
CA ALA A 88 -37.05 -18.44 3.07
C ALA A 88 -36.16 -17.22 3.41
N PHE A 89 -36.74 -16.10 3.84
CA PHE A 89 -35.99 -14.91 4.28
C PHE A 89 -35.20 -15.12 5.57
N GLN A 90 -35.55 -16.14 6.38
CA GLN A 90 -34.79 -16.52 7.57
C GLN A 90 -33.69 -17.54 7.29
N ASN A 91 -33.69 -18.14 6.10
CA ASN A 91 -32.65 -19.09 5.70
C ASN A 91 -31.42 -18.34 5.15
N ASP A 92 -30.38 -18.26 5.96
CA ASP A 92 -29.16 -17.52 5.62
C ASP A 92 -28.48 -18.03 4.32
N THR A 93 -28.54 -19.33 4.03
CA THR A 93 -27.93 -19.88 2.80
C THR A 93 -28.65 -19.38 1.55
N TYR A 94 -29.98 -19.40 1.53
CA TYR A 94 -30.75 -18.87 0.41
C TYR A 94 -30.52 -17.36 0.24
N MET A 95 -30.40 -16.64 1.34
CA MET A 95 -30.18 -15.20 1.29
C MET A 95 -28.79 -14.83 0.80
N ILE A 96 -27.76 -15.57 1.19
CA ILE A 96 -26.40 -15.37 0.64
C ILE A 96 -26.41 -15.60 -0.87
N MET A 97 -27.06 -16.68 -1.35
CA MET A 97 -27.18 -16.93 -2.80
C MET A 97 -27.95 -15.81 -3.50
N LEU A 98 -29.10 -15.38 -2.96
CA LEU A 98 -29.92 -14.31 -3.53
C LEU A 98 -29.13 -13.01 -3.63
N TYR A 99 -28.46 -12.58 -2.56
CA TYR A 99 -27.67 -11.35 -2.56
C TYR A 99 -26.45 -11.45 -3.49
N THR A 100 -25.88 -12.64 -3.65
CA THR A 100 -24.81 -12.85 -4.64
C THR A 100 -25.34 -12.67 -6.06
N ILE A 101 -26.48 -13.26 -6.38
CA ILE A 101 -27.13 -13.12 -7.71
C ILE A 101 -27.49 -11.66 -7.99
N LEU A 102 -28.12 -10.99 -7.02
CA LEU A 102 -28.47 -9.56 -7.15
C LEU A 102 -27.22 -8.68 -7.31
N SER A 103 -26.14 -9.03 -6.61
CA SER A 103 -24.85 -8.35 -6.73
C SER A 103 -24.24 -8.53 -8.13
N ILE A 104 -24.30 -9.73 -8.70
CA ILE A 104 -23.87 -10.01 -10.07
C ILE A 104 -24.68 -9.15 -11.06
N ILE A 105 -26.01 -9.19 -10.96
CA ILE A 105 -26.89 -8.45 -11.87
C ILE A 105 -26.56 -6.94 -11.80
N THR A 106 -26.51 -6.36 -10.61
CA THR A 106 -26.34 -4.91 -10.46
C THR A 106 -24.97 -4.42 -10.91
N ARG A 107 -23.90 -5.19 -10.72
CA ARG A 107 -22.54 -4.79 -11.07
C ARG A 107 -22.20 -5.06 -12.52
N LEU A 108 -22.74 -6.14 -13.11
CA LEU A 108 -22.45 -6.49 -14.50
C LEU A 108 -23.43 -5.86 -15.53
N TYR A 109 -24.60 -5.39 -15.08
CA TYR A 109 -25.58 -4.79 -15.98
C TYR A 109 -24.96 -3.66 -16.80
N ARG A 110 -24.89 -3.83 -18.14
CA ARG A 110 -24.32 -2.85 -19.08
C ARG A 110 -22.92 -2.33 -18.67
N ILE A 111 -22.04 -3.20 -18.16
CA ILE A 111 -20.71 -2.81 -17.67
C ILE A 111 -19.81 -2.18 -18.75
N GLY A 112 -20.04 -2.52 -20.02
CA GLY A 112 -19.34 -1.95 -21.17
C GLY A 112 -20.01 -0.73 -21.80
N ALA A 113 -21.10 -0.17 -21.19
CA ALA A 113 -21.85 0.93 -21.82
C ALA A 113 -21.05 2.24 -21.90
N ASN A 114 -20.11 2.45 -21.00
CA ASN A 114 -19.13 3.54 -21.06
C ASN A 114 -17.82 2.96 -21.61
N ASP A 115 -17.45 3.36 -22.80
CA ASP A 115 -16.26 2.93 -23.53
C ASP A 115 -15.10 3.95 -23.45
N HIS A 116 -15.12 4.82 -22.45
CA HIS A 116 -14.07 5.80 -22.18
C HIS A 116 -13.34 5.47 -20.89
N VAL A 117 -12.07 5.91 -20.81
CA VAL A 117 -11.25 5.85 -19.60
C VAL A 117 -11.78 6.86 -18.58
N VAL A 118 -12.16 6.38 -17.39
CA VAL A 118 -12.81 7.19 -16.36
C VAL A 118 -12.03 7.15 -15.06
N TRP A 119 -11.87 8.33 -14.42
CA TRP A 119 -11.20 8.47 -13.13
C TRP A 119 -9.81 7.82 -13.11
N ASP A 120 -9.54 7.12 -12.03
CA ASP A 120 -8.27 6.43 -11.79
C ASP A 120 -8.04 5.20 -12.68
N GLU A 121 -8.99 4.84 -13.59
CA GLU A 121 -8.67 3.89 -14.67
C GLU A 121 -7.46 4.38 -15.47
N ALA A 122 -7.30 5.71 -15.62
CA ALA A 122 -6.16 6.33 -16.26
C ALA A 122 -4.83 5.94 -15.57
N HIS A 123 -4.82 5.81 -14.26
CA HIS A 123 -3.63 5.42 -13.52
C HIS A 123 -3.48 3.90 -13.42
N PHE A 124 -4.52 3.21 -12.94
CA PHE A 124 -4.43 1.78 -12.64
C PHE A 124 -4.41 0.92 -13.91
N GLY A 125 -5.11 1.34 -14.98
CA GLY A 125 -5.01 0.72 -16.29
C GLY A 125 -3.60 0.86 -16.87
N LYS A 126 -3.01 2.06 -16.79
CA LYS A 126 -1.64 2.34 -17.23
C LYS A 126 -0.60 1.50 -16.47
N PHE A 127 -0.77 1.36 -15.15
CA PHE A 127 0.09 0.46 -14.37
C PHE A 127 -0.08 -1.00 -14.79
N GLY A 128 -1.30 -1.44 -15.15
CA GLY A 128 -1.53 -2.75 -15.76
C GLY A 128 -0.75 -2.93 -17.05
N SER A 129 -0.72 -1.90 -17.93
CA SER A 129 0.09 -1.89 -19.15
C SER A 129 1.58 -2.05 -18.85
N TYR A 130 2.10 -1.33 -17.87
CA TYR A 130 3.51 -1.43 -17.47
C TYR A 130 3.88 -2.82 -16.98
N TYR A 131 3.06 -3.46 -16.16
CA TYR A 131 3.30 -4.85 -15.72
C TYR A 131 3.32 -5.83 -16.88
N ILE A 132 2.42 -5.72 -17.85
CA ILE A 132 2.35 -6.61 -19.01
C ILE A 132 3.55 -6.41 -19.93
N ARG A 133 4.03 -5.17 -20.10
CA ARG A 133 5.23 -4.82 -20.87
C ARG A 133 6.53 -4.97 -20.09
N HIS A 134 6.46 -5.25 -18.78
CA HIS A 134 7.61 -5.36 -17.86
C HIS A 134 8.36 -4.05 -17.64
N LEU A 135 7.76 -2.89 -17.86
CA LEU A 135 8.38 -1.57 -17.74
C LEU A 135 8.35 -1.08 -16.29
N PHE A 136 9.51 -0.71 -15.76
CA PHE A 136 9.60 -0.22 -14.39
C PHE A 136 8.93 1.16 -14.24
N TYR A 137 8.12 1.31 -13.20
CA TYR A 137 7.48 2.55 -12.81
C TYR A 137 7.47 2.68 -11.28
N PHE A 138 7.41 3.92 -10.80
CA PHE A 138 7.30 4.25 -9.38
C PHE A 138 5.90 4.77 -9.06
N ASP A 139 5.33 4.34 -7.91
CA ASP A 139 4.05 4.81 -7.43
C ASP A 139 3.96 4.76 -5.90
N VAL A 140 3.10 5.62 -5.32
CA VAL A 140 2.90 5.77 -3.88
C VAL A 140 2.11 4.61 -3.24
N HIS A 141 1.36 3.86 -4.03
CA HIS A 141 0.57 2.73 -3.53
C HIS A 141 1.35 1.42 -3.57
N PRO A 142 1.15 0.51 -2.61
CA PRO A 142 1.73 -0.82 -2.63
C PRO A 142 1.34 -1.62 -3.89
N PRO A 143 2.11 -2.65 -4.27
CA PRO A 143 2.01 -3.26 -5.60
C PRO A 143 0.87 -4.26 -5.77
N ILE A 144 0.33 -4.89 -4.71
CA ILE A 144 -0.59 -6.04 -4.83
C ILE A 144 -1.84 -5.70 -5.66
N GLY A 145 -2.47 -4.56 -5.40
CA GLY A 145 -3.65 -4.15 -6.16
C GLY A 145 -3.36 -3.97 -7.65
N LYS A 146 -2.21 -3.37 -7.98
CA LYS A 146 -1.78 -3.15 -9.36
C LYS A 146 -1.38 -4.44 -10.07
N ILE A 147 -0.76 -5.38 -9.36
CA ILE A 147 -0.51 -6.73 -9.88
C ILE A 147 -1.84 -7.44 -10.22
N LEU A 148 -2.85 -7.30 -9.37
CA LEU A 148 -4.18 -7.88 -9.64
C LEU A 148 -4.87 -7.23 -10.85
N VAL A 149 -4.66 -5.92 -11.09
CA VAL A 149 -5.11 -5.25 -12.34
C VAL A 149 -4.38 -5.83 -13.54
N ALA A 150 -3.06 -6.01 -13.44
CA ALA A 150 -2.27 -6.62 -14.52
C ALA A 150 -2.71 -8.07 -14.81
N VAL A 151 -3.01 -8.85 -13.76
CA VAL A 151 -3.58 -10.21 -13.89
C VAL A 151 -4.94 -10.16 -14.60
N ALA A 152 -5.80 -9.18 -14.27
CA ALA A 152 -7.07 -9.00 -14.98
C ALA A 152 -6.86 -8.66 -16.46
N GLY A 153 -5.88 -7.81 -16.79
CA GLY A 153 -5.48 -7.51 -18.17
C GLY A 153 -4.97 -8.74 -18.90
N TRP A 154 -4.03 -9.46 -18.29
CA TRP A 154 -3.47 -10.70 -18.87
C TRP A 154 -4.52 -11.79 -19.13
N LEU A 155 -5.39 -12.04 -18.16
CA LEU A 155 -6.51 -12.99 -18.30
C LEU A 155 -7.50 -12.57 -19.38
N SER A 156 -7.61 -11.26 -19.63
CA SER A 156 -8.48 -10.70 -20.69
C SER A 156 -7.82 -10.71 -22.08
N GLY A 157 -6.53 -11.07 -22.18
CA GLY A 157 -5.78 -11.03 -23.44
C GLY A 157 -5.32 -9.61 -23.82
N PHE A 158 -5.15 -8.69 -22.86
CA PHE A 158 -4.62 -7.36 -23.10
C PHE A 158 -3.12 -7.41 -23.38
N ASP A 159 -2.66 -6.71 -24.40
CA ASP A 159 -1.26 -6.69 -24.86
C ASP A 159 -0.38 -5.61 -24.18
N GLY A 160 -0.98 -4.72 -23.41
CA GLY A 160 -0.28 -3.64 -22.70
C GLY A 160 -0.01 -2.37 -23.53
N ASN A 161 -0.45 -2.28 -24.78
CA ASN A 161 -0.09 -1.16 -25.68
C ASN A 161 -1.04 0.04 -25.63
N PHE A 162 -1.91 0.12 -24.63
CA PHE A 162 -2.80 1.25 -24.43
C PHE A 162 -2.38 2.08 -23.24
N GLU A 163 -2.29 3.40 -23.39
CA GLU A 163 -1.73 4.32 -22.37
C GLU A 163 -2.77 4.79 -21.33
N PHE A 164 -4.06 4.51 -21.52
CA PHE A 164 -5.14 4.88 -20.61
C PHE A 164 -5.16 6.38 -20.28
N GLU A 165 -5.05 7.26 -21.25
CA GLU A 165 -5.22 8.68 -20.96
C GLU A 165 -6.66 9.01 -20.57
N SER A 166 -6.82 9.96 -19.66
CA SER A 166 -8.14 10.28 -19.10
C SER A 166 -9.08 10.82 -20.17
N GLY A 167 -10.23 10.19 -20.34
CA GLY A 167 -11.22 10.54 -21.35
C GLY A 167 -11.04 9.86 -22.71
N ASP A 168 -9.95 9.11 -22.92
CA ASP A 168 -9.74 8.36 -24.16
C ASP A 168 -10.80 7.28 -24.34
N GLN A 169 -11.22 7.10 -25.59
CA GLN A 169 -12.08 5.99 -25.98
C GLN A 169 -11.24 4.71 -26.11
N TYR A 170 -11.74 3.62 -25.54
CA TYR A 170 -11.08 2.32 -25.65
C TYR A 170 -11.10 1.80 -27.10
N PRO A 171 -9.93 1.56 -27.72
CA PRO A 171 -9.85 0.90 -29.02
C PRO A 171 -10.44 -0.51 -28.96
N ARG A 172 -10.92 -1.02 -30.11
CA ARG A 172 -11.54 -2.35 -30.19
C ARG A 172 -10.66 -3.52 -29.75
N GLN A 173 -9.33 -3.36 -29.88
CA GLN A 173 -8.36 -4.37 -29.47
C GLN A 173 -8.13 -4.41 -27.95
N VAL A 174 -8.54 -3.38 -27.21
CA VAL A 174 -8.40 -3.36 -25.74
C VAL A 174 -9.62 -4.04 -25.09
N PRO A 175 -9.44 -5.15 -24.39
CA PRO A 175 -10.54 -5.93 -23.82
C PRO A 175 -11.03 -5.35 -22.47
N PHE A 176 -11.30 -4.03 -22.45
CA PHE A 176 -11.65 -3.31 -21.20
C PHE A 176 -12.90 -3.89 -20.51
N VAL A 177 -13.86 -4.41 -21.28
CA VAL A 177 -15.08 -5.03 -20.72
C VAL A 177 -14.72 -6.26 -19.87
N SER A 178 -13.87 -7.14 -20.39
CA SER A 178 -13.41 -8.34 -19.67
C SER A 178 -12.61 -7.95 -18.43
N MET A 179 -11.74 -6.94 -18.54
CA MET A 179 -10.99 -6.40 -17.40
C MET A 179 -11.93 -5.87 -16.31
N ARG A 180 -12.93 -5.05 -16.69
CA ARG A 180 -13.95 -4.54 -15.76
C ARG A 180 -14.78 -5.66 -15.12
N ILE A 181 -15.11 -6.73 -15.86
CA ILE A 181 -15.81 -7.90 -15.31
C ILE A 181 -14.96 -8.56 -14.21
N ILE A 182 -13.67 -8.82 -14.47
CA ILE A 182 -12.78 -9.42 -13.47
C ILE A 182 -12.65 -8.52 -12.25
N MET A 183 -12.48 -7.21 -12.44
CA MET A 183 -12.41 -6.26 -11.35
C MET A 183 -13.71 -6.16 -10.55
N SER A 184 -14.87 -6.30 -11.21
CA SER A 184 -16.18 -6.27 -10.55
C SER A 184 -16.42 -7.46 -9.62
N LEU A 185 -15.68 -8.57 -9.76
CA LEU A 185 -15.79 -9.73 -8.86
C LEU A 185 -15.50 -9.36 -7.40
N TYR A 186 -14.61 -8.39 -7.16
CA TYR A 186 -14.36 -7.87 -5.81
C TYR A 186 -15.60 -7.18 -5.24
N GLY A 187 -16.25 -6.31 -6.02
CA GLY A 187 -17.49 -5.66 -5.61
C GLY A 187 -18.66 -6.64 -5.45
N ILE A 188 -18.72 -7.69 -6.29
CA ILE A 188 -19.72 -8.76 -6.19
C ILE A 188 -19.54 -9.52 -4.87
N ALA A 189 -18.31 -9.89 -4.52
CA ALA A 189 -18.00 -10.64 -3.30
C ALA A 189 -18.30 -9.84 -2.01
N MET A 190 -18.22 -8.53 -2.06
CA MET A 190 -18.41 -7.66 -0.89
C MET A 190 -19.80 -7.82 -0.25
N VAL A 191 -20.86 -7.97 -1.08
CA VAL A 191 -22.25 -8.04 -0.58
C VAL A 191 -22.51 -9.30 0.26
N PRO A 192 -22.22 -10.52 -0.25
CA PRO A 192 -22.40 -11.73 0.57
C PRO A 192 -21.48 -11.76 1.79
N ILE A 193 -20.25 -11.23 1.70
CA ILE A 193 -19.33 -11.15 2.85
C ILE A 193 -19.90 -10.21 3.93
N ALA A 194 -20.49 -9.08 3.55
CA ALA A 194 -21.16 -8.18 4.47
C ALA A 194 -22.36 -8.87 5.17
N TYR A 195 -23.19 -9.61 4.42
CA TYR A 195 -24.27 -10.40 4.99
C TYR A 195 -23.76 -11.46 5.99
N MET A 196 -22.71 -12.21 5.62
CA MET A 196 -22.06 -13.20 6.50
C MET A 196 -21.46 -12.56 7.76
N THR A 197 -20.99 -11.32 7.66
CA THR A 197 -20.49 -10.57 8.82
C THR A 197 -21.64 -10.24 9.77
N ALA A 198 -22.74 -9.70 9.27
CA ALA A 198 -23.94 -9.43 10.07
C ALA A 198 -24.53 -10.71 10.70
N GLN A 199 -24.53 -11.84 9.96
CA GLN A 199 -24.88 -13.15 10.47
C GLN A 199 -23.94 -13.58 11.61
N SER A 200 -22.66 -13.34 11.44
CA SER A 200 -21.64 -13.70 12.45
C SER A 200 -21.73 -12.84 13.70
N LEU A 201 -22.26 -11.62 13.60
CA LEU A 201 -22.59 -10.74 14.73
C LEU A 201 -23.91 -11.11 15.43
N ASN A 202 -24.60 -12.18 14.99
CA ASN A 202 -25.91 -12.59 15.49
C ASN A 202 -27.00 -11.52 15.36
N TRP A 203 -26.91 -10.66 14.36
CA TRP A 203 -27.96 -9.68 14.11
C TRP A 203 -29.27 -10.38 13.74
N ASN A 204 -30.39 -9.77 14.09
CA ASN A 204 -31.71 -10.27 13.70
C ASN A 204 -31.86 -10.27 12.17
N TRP A 205 -32.79 -11.07 11.64
CA TRP A 205 -32.96 -11.23 10.21
C TRP A 205 -33.22 -9.90 9.48
N ARG A 206 -33.97 -8.96 10.08
CA ARG A 206 -34.27 -7.65 9.48
C ARG A 206 -33.01 -6.81 9.34
N SER A 207 -32.17 -6.75 10.37
CA SER A 207 -30.92 -5.98 10.35
C SER A 207 -29.91 -6.56 9.37
N LYS A 208 -29.84 -7.90 9.23
CA LYS A 208 -28.98 -8.55 8.22
C LYS A 208 -29.37 -8.12 6.81
N HIS A 209 -30.69 -8.14 6.51
CA HIS A 209 -31.21 -7.73 5.21
C HIS A 209 -31.02 -6.26 4.94
N LEU A 210 -31.33 -5.39 5.91
CA LEU A 210 -31.12 -3.96 5.78
C LEU A 210 -29.67 -3.64 5.44
N PHE A 211 -28.74 -4.22 6.18
CA PHE A 211 -27.31 -4.02 5.95
C PHE A 211 -26.87 -4.51 4.56
N ALA A 212 -27.30 -5.71 4.15
CA ALA A 212 -26.98 -6.22 2.82
C ALA A 212 -27.56 -5.35 1.69
N ILE A 213 -28.78 -4.84 1.84
CA ILE A 213 -29.43 -3.96 0.88
C ILE A 213 -28.70 -2.61 0.82
N MET A 214 -28.28 -2.06 1.94
CA MET A 214 -27.46 -0.82 1.96
C MET A 214 -26.19 -1.00 1.14
N ILE A 215 -25.43 -2.08 1.36
CA ILE A 215 -24.20 -2.37 0.61
C ILE A 215 -24.48 -2.69 -0.87
N LEU A 216 -25.60 -3.37 -1.16
CA LEU A 216 -25.99 -3.73 -2.53
C LEU A 216 -26.34 -2.52 -3.39
N LEU A 217 -27.09 -1.56 -2.81
CA LEU A 217 -27.69 -0.43 -3.53
C LEU A 217 -26.94 0.89 -3.32
N ASP A 218 -25.91 0.92 -2.47
CA ASP A 218 -25.07 2.12 -2.34
C ASP A 218 -24.45 2.49 -3.69
N ASN A 219 -24.74 3.72 -4.15
CA ASN A 219 -24.34 4.18 -5.46
C ASN A 219 -22.82 4.29 -5.60
N GLY A 220 -22.12 4.73 -4.54
CA GLY A 220 -20.65 4.82 -4.52
C GLY A 220 -20.02 3.43 -4.67
N LEU A 221 -20.42 2.47 -3.82
CA LEU A 221 -19.91 1.09 -3.86
C LEU A 221 -20.25 0.40 -5.17
N LEU A 222 -21.44 0.64 -5.73
CA LEU A 222 -21.86 0.10 -7.00
C LEU A 222 -20.99 0.64 -8.14
N THR A 223 -20.78 1.96 -8.17
CA THR A 223 -20.03 2.63 -9.25
C THR A 223 -18.57 2.23 -9.26
N ILE A 224 -17.85 2.33 -8.12
CA ILE A 224 -16.43 1.98 -8.05
C ILE A 224 -16.16 0.50 -8.35
N SER A 225 -17.14 -0.38 -8.14
CA SER A 225 -16.98 -1.81 -8.45
C SER A 225 -17.02 -2.11 -9.96
N ARG A 226 -17.38 -1.17 -10.82
CA ARG A 226 -17.63 -1.39 -12.25
C ARG A 226 -16.50 -0.92 -13.14
N PHE A 227 -15.48 -0.30 -12.56
CA PHE A 227 -14.31 0.26 -13.24
C PHE A 227 -13.02 -0.44 -12.80
N ILE A 228 -11.92 -0.19 -13.52
CA ILE A 228 -10.60 -0.75 -13.22
C ILE A 228 -9.98 0.08 -12.09
N LEU A 229 -10.44 -0.15 -10.86
CA LEU A 229 -10.05 0.61 -9.67
C LEU A 229 -9.55 -0.31 -8.56
N LEU A 230 -8.62 0.19 -7.74
CA LEU A 230 -8.14 -0.55 -6.55
C LEU A 230 -9.14 -0.53 -5.39
N ASP A 231 -10.10 0.39 -5.40
CA ASP A 231 -11.00 0.66 -4.28
C ASP A 231 -11.94 -0.52 -3.98
N SER A 232 -12.45 -1.20 -5.00
CA SER A 232 -13.26 -2.40 -4.79
C SER A 232 -12.47 -3.54 -4.14
N MET A 233 -11.17 -3.68 -4.47
CA MET A 233 -10.27 -4.64 -3.79
C MET A 233 -10.03 -4.23 -2.34
N LEU A 234 -9.74 -2.96 -2.09
CA LEU A 234 -9.55 -2.43 -0.73
C LEU A 234 -10.76 -2.74 0.14
N LEU A 235 -11.96 -2.48 -0.37
CA LEU A 235 -13.20 -2.66 0.38
C LEU A 235 -13.51 -4.13 0.64
N VAL A 236 -13.37 -5.02 -0.35
CA VAL A 236 -13.62 -6.45 -0.12
C VAL A 236 -12.64 -7.04 0.89
N PHE A 237 -11.35 -6.67 0.84
CA PHE A 237 -10.40 -7.13 1.84
C PHE A 237 -10.65 -6.52 3.22
N THR A 238 -11.14 -5.29 3.30
CA THR A 238 -11.58 -4.67 4.55
C THR A 238 -12.74 -5.46 5.19
N VAL A 239 -13.82 -5.70 4.44
CA VAL A 239 -14.97 -6.45 4.99
C VAL A 239 -14.62 -7.92 5.27
N SER A 240 -13.70 -8.52 4.48
CA SER A 240 -13.15 -9.85 4.74
C SER A 240 -12.37 -9.90 6.04
N THR A 241 -11.56 -8.88 6.34
CA THR A 241 -10.85 -8.76 7.61
C THR A 241 -11.82 -8.70 8.78
N VAL A 242 -12.89 -7.89 8.66
CA VAL A 242 -13.91 -7.79 9.71
C VAL A 242 -14.66 -9.13 9.88
N LEU A 243 -15.03 -9.81 8.80
CA LEU A 243 -15.62 -11.14 8.87
C LEU A 243 -14.70 -12.12 9.58
N GLY A 244 -13.43 -12.16 9.20
CA GLY A 244 -12.41 -13.01 9.81
C GLY A 244 -12.29 -12.76 11.30
N LEU A 245 -12.18 -11.49 11.70
CA LEU A 245 -12.10 -11.08 13.11
C LEU A 245 -13.31 -11.52 13.92
N VAL A 246 -14.53 -11.28 13.41
CA VAL A 246 -15.78 -11.66 14.08
C VAL A 246 -15.91 -13.17 14.21
N ARG A 247 -15.57 -13.93 13.17
CA ARG A 247 -15.56 -15.39 13.20
C ARG A 247 -14.49 -15.93 14.15
N PHE A 248 -13.31 -15.33 14.16
CA PHE A 248 -12.25 -15.66 15.11
C PHE A 248 -12.69 -15.38 16.56
N HIS A 249 -13.35 -14.25 16.82
CA HIS A 249 -13.91 -13.94 18.14
C HIS A 249 -14.86 -15.04 18.62
N ARG A 250 -15.74 -15.53 17.77
CA ARG A 250 -16.67 -16.63 18.12
C ARG A 250 -15.99 -17.94 18.47
N MET A 251 -14.76 -18.17 17.95
CA MET A 251 -13.96 -19.38 18.24
C MET A 251 -13.13 -19.26 19.52
N GLN A 252 -13.17 -18.13 20.25
CA GLN A 252 -12.36 -17.93 21.46
C GLN A 252 -12.62 -18.96 22.57
N LYS A 253 -13.81 -19.58 22.60
CA LYS A 253 -14.15 -20.67 23.55
C LYS A 253 -13.48 -22.02 23.19
N GLN A 254 -12.94 -22.14 21.98
CA GLN A 254 -12.27 -23.35 21.46
C GLN A 254 -10.88 -23.00 20.88
N PRO A 255 -9.95 -22.50 21.72
CA PRO A 255 -8.66 -22.05 21.25
C PRO A 255 -7.84 -23.21 20.65
N PHE A 256 -7.00 -22.86 19.68
CA PHE A 256 -6.06 -23.76 18.98
C PHE A 256 -6.70 -24.91 18.17
N THR A 257 -8.02 -24.91 17.99
CA THR A 257 -8.69 -25.83 17.06
C THR A 257 -8.45 -25.41 15.61
N PHE A 258 -8.74 -26.32 14.66
CA PHE A 258 -8.60 -26.01 13.22
C PHE A 258 -9.34 -24.72 12.82
N TRP A 259 -10.62 -24.57 13.20
CA TRP A 259 -11.43 -23.40 12.85
C TRP A 259 -10.96 -22.12 13.54
N TRP A 260 -10.39 -22.20 14.74
CA TRP A 260 -9.78 -21.08 15.42
C TRP A 260 -8.55 -20.59 14.65
N TRP A 261 -7.65 -21.48 14.22
CA TRP A 261 -6.50 -21.16 13.38
C TRP A 261 -6.92 -20.66 12.01
N PHE A 262 -7.91 -21.30 11.38
CA PHE A 262 -8.40 -20.89 10.07
C PHE A 262 -8.87 -19.43 10.07
N TRP A 263 -9.73 -19.03 11.01
CA TRP A 263 -10.23 -17.66 11.04
C TRP A 263 -9.17 -16.64 11.46
N LEU A 264 -8.23 -17.01 12.34
CA LEU A 264 -7.10 -16.17 12.70
C LEU A 264 -6.17 -15.92 11.48
N MET A 265 -5.81 -16.98 10.75
CA MET A 265 -5.00 -16.88 9.54
C MET A 265 -5.73 -16.16 8.42
N TYR A 266 -7.02 -16.41 8.22
CA TYR A 266 -7.84 -15.70 7.26
C TYR A 266 -7.85 -14.19 7.52
N THR A 267 -7.96 -13.78 8.79
CA THR A 267 -7.85 -12.37 9.18
C THR A 267 -6.48 -11.81 8.81
N GLY A 268 -5.40 -12.53 9.12
CA GLY A 268 -4.04 -12.11 8.79
C GLY A 268 -3.78 -12.00 7.28
N VAL A 269 -4.24 -12.97 6.49
CA VAL A 269 -4.13 -12.90 5.02
C VAL A 269 -4.92 -11.72 4.48
N SER A 270 -6.15 -11.49 4.95
CA SER A 270 -6.96 -10.33 4.55
C SER A 270 -6.28 -9.00 4.92
N LEU A 271 -5.61 -8.93 6.09
CA LEU A 271 -4.81 -7.76 6.51
C LEU A 271 -3.63 -7.51 5.54
N GLY A 272 -2.92 -8.56 5.16
CA GLY A 272 -1.82 -8.46 4.20
C GLY A 272 -2.30 -7.98 2.83
N CYS A 273 -3.44 -8.50 2.37
CA CYS A 273 -4.04 -8.08 1.11
C CYS A 273 -4.51 -6.62 1.16
N VAL A 274 -5.23 -6.20 2.20
CA VAL A 274 -5.76 -4.84 2.29
C VAL A 274 -4.65 -3.79 2.38
N THR A 275 -3.60 -4.03 3.18
CA THR A 275 -2.45 -3.13 3.28
C THR A 275 -1.58 -3.15 2.02
N GLY A 276 -1.52 -4.29 1.33
CA GLY A 276 -0.80 -4.45 0.06
C GLY A 276 -1.51 -3.82 -1.15
N VAL A 277 -2.81 -3.48 -1.03
CA VAL A 277 -3.55 -2.72 -2.04
C VAL A 277 -3.37 -1.21 -1.85
N LYS A 278 -3.69 -0.68 -0.68
CA LYS A 278 -3.52 0.73 -0.31
C LYS A 278 -3.19 0.86 1.18
N LEU A 279 -2.34 1.82 1.56
CA LEU A 279 -1.99 2.06 2.97
C LEU A 279 -3.18 2.51 3.84
N VAL A 280 -4.28 2.96 3.24
CA VAL A 280 -5.57 3.20 3.94
C VAL A 280 -6.07 1.93 4.66
N GLY A 281 -5.68 0.73 4.20
CA GLY A 281 -5.91 -0.53 4.90
C GLY A 281 -5.37 -0.60 6.33
N LEU A 282 -4.46 0.30 6.72
CA LEU A 282 -3.97 0.41 8.10
C LEU A 282 -5.07 0.77 9.10
N PHE A 283 -6.17 1.40 8.68
CA PHE A 283 -7.29 1.66 9.58
C PHE A 283 -7.96 0.37 10.08
N VAL A 284 -8.22 -0.59 9.20
CA VAL A 284 -8.76 -1.89 9.62
C VAL A 284 -7.70 -2.72 10.36
N THR A 285 -6.42 -2.53 10.05
CA THR A 285 -5.31 -3.13 10.80
C THR A 285 -5.28 -2.60 12.23
N ALA A 286 -5.46 -1.30 12.43
CA ALA A 286 -5.57 -0.70 13.76
C ALA A 286 -6.77 -1.26 14.54
N LEU A 287 -7.92 -1.45 13.90
CA LEU A 287 -9.09 -2.09 14.53
C LEU A 287 -8.76 -3.50 15.04
N VAL A 288 -8.13 -4.34 14.21
CA VAL A 288 -7.71 -5.70 14.60
C VAL A 288 -6.65 -5.65 15.71
N GLY A 289 -5.74 -4.68 15.65
CA GLY A 289 -4.72 -4.45 16.69
C GLY A 289 -5.33 -4.11 18.04
N LEU A 290 -6.25 -3.15 18.09
CA LEU A 290 -6.95 -2.75 19.31
C LEU A 290 -7.76 -3.92 19.91
N TYR A 291 -8.51 -4.64 19.07
CA TYR A 291 -9.19 -5.86 19.51
C TYR A 291 -8.22 -6.90 20.09
N THR A 292 -7.08 -7.10 19.45
CA THR A 292 -6.07 -8.07 19.89
C THR A 292 -5.46 -7.68 21.24
N ILE A 293 -5.19 -6.40 21.44
CA ILE A 293 -4.70 -5.89 22.74
C ILE A 293 -5.74 -6.14 23.83
N GLU A 294 -7.01 -5.79 23.60
CA GLU A 294 -8.09 -6.01 24.55
C GLU A 294 -8.26 -7.51 24.88
N ASP A 295 -8.27 -8.37 23.87
CA ASP A 295 -8.41 -9.82 24.05
C ASP A 295 -7.24 -10.43 24.84
N LEU A 296 -6.01 -10.02 24.56
CA LEU A 296 -4.83 -10.46 25.31
C LEU A 296 -4.80 -9.90 26.73
N TRP A 297 -5.25 -8.66 26.93
CA TRP A 297 -5.36 -8.06 28.24
C TRP A 297 -6.35 -8.80 29.13
N ASN A 298 -7.52 -9.13 28.58
CA ASN A 298 -8.54 -9.93 29.28
C ASN A 298 -8.03 -11.33 29.64
N LYS A 299 -7.21 -11.95 28.76
CA LYS A 299 -6.57 -13.24 29.02
C LYS A 299 -5.46 -13.16 30.09
N LEU A 300 -4.75 -12.04 30.17
CA LEU A 300 -3.75 -11.81 31.22
C LEU A 300 -4.42 -11.72 32.61
N GLY A 301 -5.63 -11.15 32.69
CA GLY A 301 -6.42 -11.08 33.91
C GLY A 301 -7.00 -12.43 34.40
N ASP A 302 -6.98 -13.47 33.56
CA ASP A 302 -7.45 -14.80 33.94
C ASP A 302 -6.36 -15.58 34.69
N LEU A 303 -6.38 -15.47 36.01
CA LEU A 303 -5.41 -16.15 36.91
C LEU A 303 -5.46 -17.68 36.82
N LYS A 304 -6.48 -18.27 36.21
CA LYS A 304 -6.57 -19.73 36.00
C LYS A 304 -5.83 -20.18 34.74
N MET A 305 -5.46 -19.25 33.86
CA MET A 305 -4.77 -19.58 32.61
C MET A 305 -3.27 -19.86 32.87
N PRO A 306 -2.74 -21.04 32.48
CA PRO A 306 -1.31 -21.30 32.54
C PRO A 306 -0.52 -20.32 31.67
N VAL A 307 0.60 -19.81 32.18
CA VAL A 307 1.50 -18.89 31.45
C VAL A 307 1.90 -19.44 30.07
N ARG A 308 2.17 -20.75 29.98
CA ARG A 308 2.49 -21.41 28.71
C ARG A 308 1.35 -21.27 27.68
N THR A 309 0.11 -21.36 28.10
CA THR A 309 -1.06 -21.18 27.22
C THR A 309 -1.20 -19.73 26.80
N TYR A 310 -0.98 -18.78 27.70
CA TYR A 310 -0.97 -17.36 27.41
C TYR A 310 0.11 -17.00 26.36
N LEU A 311 1.33 -17.50 26.53
CA LEU A 311 2.40 -17.32 25.53
C LEU A 311 2.05 -17.93 24.16
N ARG A 312 1.37 -19.09 24.11
CA ARG A 312 0.87 -19.65 22.86
C ARG A 312 -0.14 -18.74 22.17
N HIS A 313 -0.99 -18.05 22.93
CA HIS A 313 -1.91 -17.04 22.38
C HIS A 313 -1.16 -15.86 21.77
N TRP A 314 -0.06 -15.40 22.39
CA TRP A 314 0.81 -14.38 21.83
C TRP A 314 1.48 -14.83 20.54
N CYS A 315 2.15 -15.97 20.57
CA CYS A 315 2.83 -16.51 19.39
C CYS A 315 1.88 -16.67 18.20
N ALA A 316 0.67 -17.20 18.44
CA ALA A 316 -0.31 -17.38 17.38
C ALA A 316 -0.74 -16.06 16.74
N ARG A 317 -0.96 -15.00 17.54
CA ARG A 317 -1.36 -13.68 17.03
C ARG A 317 -0.20 -12.97 16.33
N ILE A 318 1.00 -13.04 16.86
CA ILE A 318 2.21 -12.50 16.20
C ILE A 318 2.37 -13.17 14.82
N THR A 319 2.32 -14.51 14.78
CA THR A 319 2.46 -15.24 13.51
C THR A 319 1.37 -14.85 12.51
N ALA A 320 0.10 -14.89 12.92
CA ALA A 320 -1.00 -14.69 11.99
C ALA A 320 -1.26 -13.21 11.65
N LEU A 321 -1.17 -12.30 12.62
CA LEU A 321 -1.60 -10.90 12.45
C LEU A 321 -0.45 -9.92 12.19
N ILE A 322 0.81 -10.37 12.34
CA ILE A 322 2.00 -9.56 12.04
C ILE A 322 2.82 -10.24 10.95
N MET A 323 3.33 -11.46 11.19
CA MET A 323 4.26 -12.08 10.23
C MET A 323 3.59 -12.39 8.89
N VAL A 324 2.36 -12.89 8.89
CA VAL A 324 1.63 -13.20 7.63
C VAL A 324 1.33 -11.95 6.82
N PRO A 325 0.76 -10.85 7.36
CA PRO A 325 0.58 -9.61 6.60
C PRO A 325 1.89 -9.03 6.08
N VAL A 326 2.94 -9.00 6.90
CA VAL A 326 4.27 -8.51 6.48
C VAL A 326 4.83 -9.39 5.36
N ALA A 327 4.73 -10.72 5.47
CA ALA A 327 5.17 -11.62 4.42
C ALA A 327 4.44 -11.37 3.09
N ILE A 328 3.11 -11.19 3.11
CA ILE A 328 2.30 -10.89 1.92
C ILE A 328 2.76 -9.55 1.31
N TYR A 329 2.97 -8.53 2.15
CA TYR A 329 3.44 -7.22 1.70
C TYR A 329 4.82 -7.31 1.02
N VAL A 330 5.78 -7.98 1.65
CA VAL A 330 7.15 -8.19 1.11
C VAL A 330 7.12 -9.02 -0.16
N ILE A 331 6.30 -10.09 -0.22
CA ILE A 331 6.12 -10.90 -1.43
C ILE A 331 5.55 -10.04 -2.57
N GLY A 332 4.59 -9.16 -2.28
CA GLY A 332 4.05 -8.21 -3.26
C GLY A 332 5.14 -7.35 -3.89
N PHE A 333 6.04 -6.76 -3.08
CA PHE A 333 7.18 -5.99 -3.59
C PHE A 333 8.20 -6.87 -4.32
N LYS A 334 8.49 -8.06 -3.81
CA LYS A 334 9.38 -8.99 -4.52
C LYS A 334 8.84 -9.31 -5.91
N LEU A 335 7.55 -9.61 -6.04
CA LEU A 335 6.92 -9.85 -7.34
C LEU A 335 6.98 -8.59 -8.23
N HIS A 336 6.74 -7.41 -7.67
CA HIS A 336 6.85 -6.14 -8.39
C HIS A 336 8.23 -5.99 -9.06
N PHE A 337 9.31 -6.11 -8.28
CA PHE A 337 10.67 -5.99 -8.80
C PHE A 337 11.09 -7.15 -9.74
N MET A 338 10.51 -8.33 -9.56
CA MET A 338 10.78 -9.47 -10.46
C MET A 338 10.09 -9.32 -11.82
N ILE A 339 8.89 -8.74 -11.85
CA ILE A 339 8.12 -8.58 -13.09
C ILE A 339 8.59 -7.37 -13.88
N LEU A 340 8.91 -6.26 -13.19
CA LEU A 340 9.30 -4.99 -13.83
C LEU A 340 10.82 -4.90 -13.96
N TYR A 341 11.39 -5.63 -14.90
CA TYR A 341 12.83 -5.72 -15.09
C TYR A 341 13.36 -4.84 -16.24
N LYS A 342 12.48 -4.17 -17.01
CA LYS A 342 12.87 -3.27 -18.09
C LYS A 342 12.84 -1.82 -17.64
N SER A 343 13.73 -1.02 -18.19
CA SER A 343 13.79 0.43 -18.00
C SER A 343 12.46 1.10 -18.36
N GLY A 344 12.05 2.07 -17.55
CA GLY A 344 10.77 2.75 -17.71
C GLY A 344 10.70 4.10 -16.99
N SER A 345 9.50 4.65 -16.89
CA SER A 345 9.26 6.00 -16.36
C SER A 345 9.60 6.20 -14.88
N GLY A 346 9.78 5.11 -14.13
CA GLY A 346 10.11 5.15 -12.70
C GLY A 346 11.59 5.14 -12.36
N ASP A 347 12.46 4.96 -13.35
CA ASP A 347 13.89 4.72 -13.16
C ASP A 347 14.57 5.84 -12.35
N ALA A 348 14.24 7.10 -12.66
CA ALA A 348 14.84 8.26 -12.00
C ALA A 348 14.63 8.31 -10.47
N GLN A 349 13.63 7.61 -9.96
CA GLN A 349 13.34 7.53 -8.52
C GLN A 349 14.20 6.51 -7.79
N MET A 350 14.89 5.64 -8.53
CA MET A 350 15.69 4.56 -7.99
C MET A 350 17.18 4.91 -7.99
N SER A 351 17.97 4.17 -7.18
CA SER A 351 19.43 4.32 -7.20
C SER A 351 20.00 3.98 -8.58
N SER A 352 21.11 4.60 -8.95
CA SER A 352 21.79 4.33 -10.22
C SER A 352 22.20 2.85 -10.35
N LEU A 353 22.57 2.21 -9.24
CA LEU A 353 22.86 0.77 -9.22
C LEU A 353 21.64 -0.07 -9.59
N PHE A 354 20.45 0.27 -9.10
CA PHE A 354 19.22 -0.42 -9.49
C PHE A 354 18.92 -0.19 -10.98
N GLN A 355 19.05 1.06 -11.45
CA GLN A 355 18.82 1.40 -12.85
C GLN A 355 19.73 0.61 -13.81
N SER A 356 21.01 0.41 -13.44
CA SER A 356 21.96 -0.33 -14.28
C SER A 356 21.62 -1.82 -14.43
N HIS A 357 20.78 -2.38 -13.54
CA HIS A 357 20.31 -3.76 -13.64
C HIS A 357 19.01 -3.88 -14.46
N LEU A 358 18.40 -2.76 -14.85
CA LEU A 358 17.21 -2.78 -15.71
C LEU A 358 17.61 -3.00 -17.16
N GLU A 359 16.91 -3.92 -17.83
CA GLU A 359 17.09 -4.18 -19.25
C GLU A 359 16.69 -2.94 -20.08
N GLY A 360 17.59 -2.49 -20.97
CA GLY A 360 17.38 -1.29 -21.78
C GLY A 360 17.70 0.03 -21.07
N SER A 361 18.34 -0.02 -19.88
CA SER A 361 18.82 1.18 -19.21
C SER A 361 20.09 1.70 -19.87
N ASP A 362 20.17 3.01 -20.07
CA ASP A 362 21.39 3.67 -20.57
C ASP A 362 22.59 3.45 -19.63
N LEU A 363 22.34 3.21 -18.34
CA LEU A 363 23.38 3.01 -17.34
C LEU A 363 24.04 1.61 -17.41
N SER A 364 23.43 0.66 -18.10
CA SER A 364 23.97 -0.72 -18.22
C SER A 364 25.28 -0.77 -19.01
N ASN A 365 25.52 0.20 -19.88
CA ASN A 365 26.69 0.26 -20.77
C ASN A 365 27.82 1.15 -20.23
N PHE A 366 27.68 1.76 -19.05
CA PHE A 366 28.73 2.60 -18.49
C PHE A 366 29.91 1.79 -17.97
N PRO A 367 31.15 2.31 -18.09
CA PRO A 367 32.31 1.67 -17.52
C PRO A 367 32.15 1.43 -16.02
N LEU A 368 32.61 0.28 -15.53
CA LEU A 368 32.53 -0.06 -14.10
C LEU A 368 33.48 0.77 -13.25
N GLU A 369 34.65 1.14 -13.80
CA GLU A 369 35.66 1.90 -13.08
C GLU A 369 35.74 3.33 -13.61
N VAL A 370 36.04 4.27 -12.71
CA VAL A 370 36.18 5.69 -13.02
C VAL A 370 37.64 6.04 -13.24
N ALA A 371 37.94 6.75 -14.31
CA ALA A 371 39.26 7.24 -14.61
C ALA A 371 39.36 8.78 -14.45
N TYR A 372 40.57 9.30 -14.34
CA TYR A 372 40.81 10.72 -14.51
C TYR A 372 40.42 11.15 -15.93
N GLY A 373 39.86 12.35 -16.07
CA GLY A 373 39.28 12.83 -17.32
C GLY A 373 37.83 12.37 -17.57
N SER A 374 37.31 11.43 -16.73
CA SER A 374 35.93 10.98 -16.88
C SER A 374 34.95 12.12 -16.59
N LYS A 375 33.93 12.23 -17.44
CA LYS A 375 32.74 13.05 -17.22
C LYS A 375 31.74 12.27 -16.35
N VAL A 376 31.40 12.81 -15.20
CA VAL A 376 30.57 12.16 -14.20
C VAL A 376 29.43 13.06 -13.71
N THR A 377 28.34 12.47 -13.30
CA THR A 377 27.31 13.12 -12.49
C THR A 377 27.37 12.55 -11.07
N LEU A 378 27.33 13.42 -10.07
CA LEU A 378 27.40 13.04 -8.66
C LEU A 378 26.02 13.14 -8.02
N LYS A 379 25.49 12.00 -7.54
CA LYS A 379 24.18 11.93 -6.92
C LYS A 379 24.29 11.90 -5.40
N ASN A 380 23.59 12.80 -4.73
CA ASN A 380 23.47 12.79 -3.27
C ASN A 380 22.67 11.58 -2.80
N GLN A 381 23.25 10.78 -1.91
CA GLN A 381 22.60 9.58 -1.33
C GLN A 381 21.82 9.90 -0.04
N ALA A 382 21.89 11.12 0.48
CA ALA A 382 21.12 11.53 1.64
C ALA A 382 19.63 11.68 1.31
N TYR A 383 18.81 11.77 2.36
CA TYR A 383 17.38 12.04 2.22
C TYR A 383 17.13 13.30 1.39
N GLY A 384 16.26 13.19 0.40
CA GLY A 384 15.98 14.26 -0.57
C GLY A 384 16.70 14.09 -1.90
N GLY A 385 17.83 13.38 -1.94
CA GLY A 385 18.57 13.08 -3.18
C GLY A 385 19.00 14.32 -3.96
N GLY A 386 19.13 14.17 -5.29
CA GLY A 386 19.50 15.22 -6.23
C GLY A 386 20.92 15.06 -6.77
N LEU A 387 21.15 15.62 -7.95
CA LEU A 387 22.45 15.65 -8.61
C LEU A 387 23.21 16.91 -8.21
N LEU A 388 24.52 16.81 -8.05
CA LEU A 388 25.39 17.97 -7.92
C LEU A 388 25.22 18.83 -9.16
N HIS A 389 24.88 20.10 -8.98
CA HIS A 389 24.48 21.00 -10.04
C HIS A 389 25.10 22.38 -9.81
N SER A 390 25.65 22.97 -10.83
CA SER A 390 26.14 24.36 -10.81
C SER A 390 25.60 25.11 -12.01
N HIS A 391 25.28 26.37 -11.84
CA HIS A 391 24.73 27.22 -12.90
C HIS A 391 25.31 28.63 -12.86
N ILE A 392 25.01 29.43 -13.88
CA ILE A 392 25.61 30.76 -14.09
C ILE A 392 25.28 31.78 -12.98
N GLN A 393 24.20 31.56 -12.23
CA GLN A 393 23.84 32.43 -11.12
C GLN A 393 24.88 32.36 -10.00
N THR A 394 25.19 33.50 -9.40
CA THR A 394 26.12 33.60 -8.27
C THR A 394 25.39 33.76 -6.95
N TYR A 395 26.09 33.49 -5.86
CA TYR A 395 25.57 33.79 -4.53
C TYR A 395 25.45 35.31 -4.34
N PRO A 396 24.32 35.81 -3.76
CA PRO A 396 24.14 37.26 -3.54
C PRO A 396 24.98 37.82 -2.38
N GLY A 397 25.79 37.00 -1.77
CA GLY A 397 26.73 37.32 -0.67
C GLY A 397 27.59 36.10 -0.38
N GLY A 398 28.52 36.17 0.54
CA GLY A 398 29.49 35.11 0.80
C GLY A 398 30.66 35.18 -0.20
N SER A 399 30.82 34.10 -0.99
CA SER A 399 31.90 34.05 -1.99
C SER A 399 31.63 34.88 -3.26
N GLU A 400 30.38 35.19 -3.56
CA GLU A 400 29.92 35.77 -4.83
C GLU A 400 30.26 34.90 -6.06
N GLU A 401 30.59 33.63 -5.85
CA GLU A 401 30.89 32.64 -6.90
C GLU A 401 29.60 31.93 -7.37
N HIS A 402 29.71 31.11 -8.42
CA HIS A 402 28.56 30.38 -8.96
C HIS A 402 27.93 29.44 -7.92
N GLN A 403 26.63 29.45 -7.89
CA GLN A 403 25.85 28.62 -6.94
C GLN A 403 25.99 27.16 -7.26
N VAL A 404 26.09 26.36 -6.20
CA VAL A 404 26.06 24.90 -6.24
C VAL A 404 24.88 24.40 -5.46
N THR A 405 24.06 23.57 -6.08
CA THR A 405 22.80 23.07 -5.53
C THR A 405 22.63 21.56 -5.73
N CYS A 406 21.66 20.95 -5.05
CA CYS A 406 21.19 19.62 -5.37
C CYS A 406 19.95 19.73 -6.27
N TYR A 407 20.06 19.29 -7.52
CA TYR A 407 19.00 19.41 -8.52
C TYR A 407 18.45 18.05 -8.91
N HIS A 408 17.12 17.93 -9.00
CA HIS A 408 16.48 16.62 -9.22
C HIS A 408 16.36 16.22 -10.69
N HIS A 409 16.55 17.17 -11.60
CA HIS A 409 16.48 16.90 -13.03
C HIS A 409 17.89 16.73 -13.61
N LYS A 410 18.01 15.84 -14.59
CA LYS A 410 19.26 15.60 -15.32
C LYS A 410 19.38 16.62 -16.46
N ASP A 411 20.42 17.44 -16.42
CA ASP A 411 20.79 18.38 -17.48
C ASP A 411 22.32 18.49 -17.58
N ASP A 412 22.81 19.27 -18.54
CA ASP A 412 24.25 19.41 -18.79
C ASP A 412 24.99 20.15 -17.65
N ASN A 413 24.30 20.91 -16.82
CA ASN A 413 24.88 21.57 -15.64
C ASN A 413 25.11 20.61 -14.45
N ASN A 414 24.83 19.34 -14.59
CA ASN A 414 25.17 18.29 -13.62
C ASN A 414 26.53 17.62 -13.96
N ASN A 415 27.14 17.96 -15.07
CA ASN A 415 28.33 17.28 -15.57
C ASN A 415 29.61 17.88 -14.98
N PHE A 416 30.41 17.05 -14.34
CA PHE A 416 31.70 17.38 -13.79
C PHE A 416 32.78 16.46 -14.37
N ILE A 417 33.98 17.02 -14.63
CA ILE A 417 35.16 16.28 -15.10
C ILE A 417 36.09 16.10 -13.92
N ILE A 418 36.55 14.87 -13.68
CA ILE A 418 37.54 14.56 -12.64
C ILE A 418 38.93 14.83 -13.16
N THR A 419 39.64 15.79 -12.55
CA THR A 419 41.00 16.16 -12.96
C THR A 419 42.01 15.98 -11.81
N PRO A 420 43.29 15.66 -12.13
CA PRO A 420 44.36 15.62 -11.13
C PRO A 420 44.70 17.03 -10.63
N ILE A 421 45.30 17.12 -9.43
CA ILE A 421 45.65 18.42 -8.80
C ILE A 421 46.90 19.07 -9.36
N TYR A 422 47.79 18.33 -10.03
CA TYR A 422 49.12 18.80 -10.46
C TYR A 422 49.30 18.94 -11.98
N GLU A 423 48.28 18.62 -12.77
CA GLU A 423 48.29 18.78 -14.22
C GLU A 423 47.32 19.89 -14.60
N GLU A 424 47.72 20.75 -15.54
CA GLU A 424 46.76 21.67 -16.14
C GLU A 424 45.60 20.87 -16.74
N PRO A 425 44.36 21.29 -16.55
CA PRO A 425 43.24 20.54 -17.10
C PRO A 425 43.29 20.62 -18.63
N GLN A 426 43.90 19.63 -19.23
CA GLN A 426 43.73 19.38 -20.64
C GLN A 426 42.34 18.81 -20.83
N LEU A 427 41.41 19.63 -21.25
CA LEU A 427 40.14 19.11 -21.78
C LEU A 427 40.50 18.14 -22.92
N PRO A 428 39.93 16.91 -22.93
CA PRO A 428 40.17 15.99 -24.02
C PRO A 428 39.80 16.71 -25.33
N SER A 429 40.79 16.96 -26.19
CA SER A 429 40.50 17.41 -27.55
C SER A 429 39.81 16.22 -28.26
N PRO A 430 38.70 16.43 -28.98
CA PRO A 430 37.97 15.36 -29.66
C PRO A 430 38.82 14.52 -30.62
N ASP A 431 40.00 15.05 -31.02
CA ASP A 431 40.87 14.46 -32.04
C ASP A 431 42.13 13.78 -31.49
N ALA A 432 42.39 13.80 -30.19
CA ALA A 432 43.57 13.15 -29.61
C ALA A 432 43.30 11.65 -29.46
N GLN A 433 43.81 10.83 -30.39
CA GLN A 433 44.00 9.37 -30.20
C GLN A 433 45.12 9.18 -29.16
N ASP A 434 44.79 9.39 -27.88
CA ASP A 434 45.69 9.09 -26.78
C ASP A 434 45.72 7.57 -26.57
N THR A 435 46.86 6.93 -26.93
CA THR A 435 47.08 5.51 -26.81
C THR A 435 47.50 5.09 -25.40
N THR A 436 47.65 6.04 -24.47
CA THR A 436 47.98 5.72 -23.06
C THR A 436 46.77 5.17 -22.33
N PRO A 437 46.95 4.08 -21.56
CA PRO A 437 45.82 3.52 -20.77
C PRO A 437 45.33 4.56 -19.75
N PRO A 438 44.00 4.76 -19.60
CA PRO A 438 43.47 5.76 -18.70
C PRO A 438 43.88 5.47 -17.25
N ARG A 439 44.32 6.53 -16.54
CA ARG A 439 44.65 6.42 -15.12
C ARG A 439 43.36 6.26 -14.31
N MET A 440 43.18 5.09 -13.68
CA MET A 440 42.00 4.80 -12.85
C MET A 440 42.04 5.56 -11.53
N LEU A 441 40.88 6.06 -11.12
CA LEU A 441 40.66 6.72 -9.83
C LEU A 441 40.66 5.72 -8.69
N ARG A 442 41.33 6.02 -7.59
CA ARG A 442 41.46 5.12 -6.44
C ARG A 442 41.00 5.79 -5.14
N ASN A 443 40.60 4.98 -4.19
CA ASN A 443 40.25 5.41 -2.84
C ASN A 443 41.45 6.07 -2.16
N GLY A 444 41.28 7.32 -1.71
CA GLY A 444 42.32 8.17 -1.15
C GLY A 444 42.93 9.16 -2.15
N ASP A 445 42.58 9.07 -3.43
CA ASP A 445 43.05 10.05 -4.44
C ASP A 445 42.48 11.45 -4.15
N VAL A 446 43.32 12.44 -4.42
CA VAL A 446 42.93 13.86 -4.36
C VAL A 446 42.69 14.37 -5.76
N VAL A 447 41.51 14.93 -5.98
CA VAL A 447 41.03 15.36 -7.31
C VAL A 447 40.50 16.78 -7.28
N ARG A 448 40.34 17.37 -8.45
CA ARG A 448 39.47 18.53 -8.69
C ARG A 448 38.26 18.09 -9.51
N LEU A 449 37.14 18.74 -9.24
CA LEU A 449 35.88 18.54 -9.96
C LEU A 449 35.59 19.78 -10.78
N VAL A 450 35.80 19.67 -12.08
CA VAL A 450 35.65 20.79 -13.05
C VAL A 450 34.25 20.70 -13.64
N HIS A 451 33.48 21.76 -13.51
CA HIS A 451 32.17 21.86 -14.15
C HIS A 451 32.33 22.05 -15.67
N GLU A 452 31.75 21.14 -16.46
CA GLU A 452 31.94 21.07 -17.90
C GLU A 452 31.49 22.34 -18.62
N GLN A 453 30.28 22.84 -18.35
CA GLN A 453 29.69 23.96 -19.07
C GLN A 453 30.30 25.33 -18.71
N LEU A 454 30.63 25.54 -17.44
CA LEU A 454 31.09 26.81 -16.93
C LEU A 454 32.62 26.90 -16.87
N ASN A 455 33.32 25.78 -17.06
CA ASN A 455 34.77 25.70 -16.89
C ASN A 455 35.24 26.25 -15.53
N THR A 456 34.57 25.78 -14.46
CA THR A 456 34.77 26.26 -13.07
C THR A 456 35.10 25.08 -12.16
N ASN A 457 35.92 25.31 -11.13
CA ASN A 457 36.27 24.31 -10.13
C ASN A 457 35.27 24.28 -8.96
N LEU A 458 34.79 23.10 -8.59
CA LEU A 458 34.04 22.93 -7.36
C LEU A 458 34.94 23.22 -6.15
N ARG A 459 34.43 24.02 -5.23
CA ARG A 459 35.22 24.45 -4.07
C ARG A 459 34.38 24.54 -2.80
N SER A 460 35.03 24.39 -1.66
CA SER A 460 34.42 24.67 -0.35
C SER A 460 35.42 25.46 0.50
N GLN A 461 34.99 26.55 1.07
CA GLN A 461 35.82 27.43 1.91
C GLN A 461 35.09 27.73 3.23
N ALA A 462 35.83 28.25 4.20
CA ALA A 462 35.32 28.60 5.53
C ALA A 462 34.40 29.84 5.53
N THR A 463 33.61 30.02 4.50
CA THR A 463 32.58 31.04 4.38
C THR A 463 31.26 30.42 4.84
N PRO A 464 30.50 31.05 5.76
CA PRO A 464 29.17 30.53 6.14
C PRO A 464 28.24 30.46 4.94
N GLY A 465 27.52 29.35 4.84
CA GLY A 465 26.55 29.14 3.78
C GLY A 465 25.44 30.20 3.78
N PHE A 466 24.95 30.56 2.60
CA PHE A 466 23.91 31.56 2.46
C PHE A 466 22.61 31.22 3.21
N ILE A 467 22.16 29.96 3.15
CA ILE A 467 20.93 29.49 3.83
C ILE A 467 21.26 29.00 5.24
N SER A 468 22.30 28.16 5.40
CA SER A 468 22.67 27.52 6.66
C SER A 468 24.00 28.09 7.15
N LYS A 469 23.94 29.10 8.01
CA LYS A 469 25.12 29.79 8.51
C LYS A 469 26.05 28.95 9.41
N ASP A 470 25.57 27.80 9.86
CA ASP A 470 26.33 26.79 10.61
C ASP A 470 27.09 25.80 9.70
N LYS A 471 26.96 25.93 8.40
CA LYS A 471 27.63 25.11 7.38
C LYS A 471 28.52 25.99 6.50
N TYR A 472 29.53 25.36 5.89
CA TYR A 472 30.36 26.01 4.89
C TYR A 472 29.68 26.05 3.54
N GLU A 473 29.97 27.15 2.81
CA GLU A 473 29.50 27.32 1.44
C GLU A 473 30.28 26.41 0.50
N VAL A 474 29.56 25.80 -0.42
CA VAL A 474 30.12 25.11 -1.59
C VAL A 474 29.75 25.92 -2.81
N SER A 475 30.75 26.33 -3.57
CA SER A 475 30.62 27.20 -4.75
C SER A 475 31.40 26.64 -5.94
N SER A 476 31.21 27.21 -7.09
CA SER A 476 31.97 26.87 -8.30
C SER A 476 32.74 28.11 -8.78
N ARG A 477 34.07 28.01 -8.77
CA ARG A 477 35.00 29.13 -9.01
C ARG A 477 35.59 29.07 -10.41
N PRO A 478 35.62 30.20 -11.16
CA PRO A 478 36.31 30.27 -12.46
C PRO A 478 37.81 29.91 -12.36
N MET A 479 38.30 29.13 -13.33
CA MET A 479 39.67 28.61 -13.34
C MET A 479 40.74 29.71 -13.51
N ASP A 480 40.40 30.85 -14.10
CA ASP A 480 41.27 32.00 -14.34
C ASP A 480 41.75 32.69 -13.05
N LYS A 481 41.12 32.42 -11.92
CA LYS A 481 41.48 32.99 -10.61
C LYS A 481 42.62 32.25 -9.88
N GLY A 482 43.30 31.32 -10.56
CA GLY A 482 44.37 30.52 -9.99
C GLY A 482 43.89 29.33 -9.15
N GLN A 483 44.84 28.45 -8.83
CA GLN A 483 44.55 27.23 -8.06
C GLN A 483 44.62 27.48 -6.55
N ASP A 484 43.68 26.86 -5.79
CA ASP A 484 43.63 26.94 -4.36
C ASP A 484 43.30 25.55 -3.76
N SER A 485 43.87 25.25 -2.60
CA SER A 485 43.62 23.98 -1.87
C SER A 485 42.17 23.76 -1.47
N SER A 486 41.32 24.80 -1.45
CA SER A 486 39.88 24.70 -1.21
C SER A 486 39.13 24.02 -2.38
N GLU A 487 39.79 23.80 -3.53
CA GLU A 487 39.25 23.07 -4.69
C GLU A 487 39.64 21.59 -4.71
N TYR A 488 40.37 21.11 -3.67
CA TYR A 488 40.86 19.75 -3.59
C TYR A 488 39.92 18.86 -2.82
N TRP A 489 39.49 17.78 -3.45
CA TRP A 489 38.54 16.81 -2.90
C TRP A 489 39.20 15.44 -2.74
N VAL A 490 39.08 14.85 -1.59
CA VAL A 490 39.51 13.46 -1.34
C VAL A 490 38.39 12.52 -1.68
N VAL A 491 38.67 11.53 -2.50
CA VAL A 491 37.70 10.50 -2.85
C VAL A 491 37.80 9.35 -1.85
N GLU A 492 36.73 9.12 -1.10
CA GLU A 492 36.66 8.05 -0.11
C GLU A 492 35.51 7.09 -0.39
N VAL A 493 35.81 5.78 -0.38
CA VAL A 493 34.80 4.71 -0.41
C VAL A 493 34.38 4.42 1.03
N LEU A 494 33.20 4.87 1.43
CA LEU A 494 32.67 4.65 2.79
C LEU A 494 32.30 3.17 3.00
N LYS A 495 31.65 2.54 2.03
CA LYS A 495 31.25 1.14 2.08
C LYS A 495 31.04 0.60 0.67
N ASP A 496 31.79 -0.40 0.28
CA ASP A 496 31.53 -1.17 -0.94
C ASP A 496 30.56 -2.30 -0.63
N VAL A 497 29.52 -2.46 -1.45
CA VAL A 497 28.48 -3.49 -1.29
C VAL A 497 29.09 -4.90 -1.32
N ASN A 498 30.17 -5.09 -2.09
CA ASN A 498 30.81 -6.40 -2.28
C ASN A 498 32.05 -6.61 -1.41
N TYR A 499 32.71 -5.55 -0.93
CA TYR A 499 34.04 -5.61 -0.31
C TYR A 499 34.13 -5.03 1.11
N GLY A 500 33.03 -4.51 1.66
CA GLY A 500 33.01 -3.88 2.99
C GLY A 500 33.60 -2.46 3.03
N PRO A 501 34.17 -2.01 4.16
CA PRO A 501 34.76 -0.67 4.25
C PRO A 501 35.89 -0.48 3.25
N GLY A 502 35.94 0.70 2.59
CA GLY A 502 36.93 1.03 1.58
C GLY A 502 38.36 0.93 2.12
N LYS A 503 39.24 0.24 1.39
CA LYS A 503 40.69 0.19 1.66
C LYS A 503 41.41 1.18 0.77
N SER A 504 42.49 1.77 1.28
CA SER A 504 43.32 2.67 0.46
C SER A 504 43.77 1.97 -0.82
N GLY A 505 43.66 2.68 -1.94
CA GLY A 505 44.05 2.19 -3.26
C GLY A 505 43.02 1.28 -3.96
N MET A 506 41.82 1.06 -3.38
CA MET A 506 40.74 0.39 -4.11
C MET A 506 40.25 1.24 -5.30
N PRO A 507 39.92 0.61 -6.45
CA PRO A 507 39.36 1.34 -7.57
C PRO A 507 38.00 1.92 -7.24
N ILE A 508 37.75 3.14 -7.68
CA ILE A 508 36.44 3.78 -7.58
C ILE A 508 35.58 3.26 -8.72
N ARG A 509 34.39 2.79 -8.38
CA ARG A 509 33.43 2.24 -9.34
C ARG A 509 32.28 3.20 -9.59
N THR A 510 31.78 3.17 -10.81
CA THR A 510 30.52 3.82 -11.14
C THR A 510 29.40 3.12 -10.38
N LEU A 511 28.40 3.89 -9.94
CA LEU A 511 27.22 3.38 -9.24
C LEU A 511 27.50 2.83 -7.82
N SER A 512 28.69 3.10 -7.27
CA SER A 512 29.03 2.71 -5.89
C SER A 512 28.53 3.70 -4.83
#